data_2448e9a52afdf9b4af2c24ec4708a88b
#
_entry.id   2448e9a52afdf9b4af2c24ec4708a88b
#
_cell.length_a   1.000
_cell.length_b   1.000
_cell.length_c   1.000
_cell.angle_alpha   90.00
_cell.angle_beta   90.00
_cell.angle_gamma   90.00
#
_symmetry.space_group_name_H-M   'P 1'
#
loop_
_entity.id
_entity.type
_entity.pdbx_description
1 polymer ?
#
loop_
_entity_poly.entity_id
_entity_poly.type
_entity_poly.pdbx_seq_one_letter_code
_entity_poly.pdbx_strand_id
1 'polypeptide(L)'
;MCLSVCLSVSPPVAPSIADSSPSEVTVVAGQSALLPCDVTGKPRPQVTWTRNGVRVRADTDPHYYVSAAGGLEILSARRDDSATYACTAINAAGVADKRVVLFVNGNRQVTVNYTGI
;
A
#
# COMPACT_ATOMS: atom_id res chain seq x y z
N MET A 1 -28.53 -30.75 -11.55
CA MET A 1 -27.22 -30.78 -11.63
C MET A 1 -26.61 -29.59 -12.27
N CYS A 2 -25.53 -29.14 -11.74
CA CYS A 2 -24.94 -27.88 -12.18
C CYS A 2 -23.79 -28.08 -13.15
N LEU A 3 -23.84 -29.12 -13.95
CA LEU A 3 -22.69 -29.45 -14.78
C LEU A 3 -22.11 -28.29 -15.56
N SER A 4 -22.93 -27.62 -16.33
CA SER A 4 -22.41 -26.52 -17.17
C SER A 4 -21.88 -25.39 -16.32
N VAL A 5 -22.64 -25.03 -15.32
CA VAL A 5 -22.26 -23.90 -14.48
C VAL A 5 -21.01 -24.22 -13.68
N CYS A 6 -20.96 -25.41 -13.10
CA CYS A 6 -19.79 -25.80 -12.31
C CYS A 6 -18.53 -25.86 -13.14
N LEU A 7 -18.64 -26.29 -14.38
CA LEU A 7 -17.48 -26.38 -15.24
C LEU A 7 -16.97 -25.02 -15.71
N SER A 8 -17.86 -24.02 -15.74
CA SER A 8 -17.46 -22.70 -16.18
C SER A 8 -17.00 -21.81 -15.05
N VAL A 9 -17.11 -22.24 -13.80
CA VAL A 9 -16.74 -21.42 -12.65
C VAL A 9 -15.40 -21.88 -12.14
N SER A 10 -14.45 -20.96 -12.09
CA SER A 10 -13.13 -21.23 -11.52
C SER A 10 -13.25 -21.30 -10.00
N PRO A 11 -12.48 -22.16 -9.35
CA PRO A 11 -12.45 -22.16 -7.88
C PRO A 11 -11.89 -20.84 -7.37
N PRO A 12 -12.30 -20.38 -6.20
CA PRO A 12 -11.74 -19.17 -5.63
C PRO A 12 -10.25 -19.36 -5.31
N VAL A 13 -9.51 -18.28 -5.43
CA VAL A 13 -8.08 -18.27 -5.14
C VAL A 13 -7.83 -17.25 -4.06
N ALA A 14 -7.17 -17.66 -2.98
CA ALA A 14 -6.88 -16.77 -1.87
C ALA A 14 -5.97 -15.62 -2.33
N PRO A 15 -6.05 -14.47 -1.67
CA PRO A 15 -5.17 -13.35 -2.04
C PRO A 15 -3.70 -13.69 -1.84
N SER A 16 -2.87 -13.13 -2.71
CA SER A 16 -1.43 -13.25 -2.61
C SER A 16 -0.83 -11.88 -2.93
N ILE A 17 0.18 -11.48 -2.18
CA ILE A 17 0.86 -10.21 -2.40
C ILE A 17 2.26 -10.52 -2.90
N ALA A 18 2.66 -9.88 -4.00
CA ALA A 18 3.93 -10.17 -4.65
C ALA A 18 5.11 -9.91 -3.71
N ASP A 19 6.02 -10.89 -3.61
CA ASP A 19 7.21 -10.76 -2.78
C ASP A 19 8.19 -9.74 -3.33
N SER A 20 8.07 -9.43 -4.63
CA SER A 20 8.95 -8.45 -5.26
C SER A 20 8.65 -7.02 -4.82
N SER A 21 7.50 -6.79 -4.19
CA SER A 21 7.19 -5.46 -3.66
C SER A 21 8.15 -5.13 -2.53
N PRO A 22 8.68 -3.89 -2.50
CA PRO A 22 9.62 -3.53 -1.44
C PRO A 22 8.94 -3.50 -0.08
N SER A 23 9.70 -3.84 0.97
CA SER A 23 9.23 -3.73 2.34
C SER A 23 9.66 -2.44 3.00
N GLU A 24 10.47 -1.62 2.32
CA GLU A 24 10.90 -0.31 2.79
C GLU A 24 10.88 0.67 1.65
N VAL A 25 10.40 1.87 1.91
CA VAL A 25 10.38 2.95 0.93
C VAL A 25 10.92 4.19 1.61
N THR A 26 11.82 4.89 0.93
CA THR A 26 12.41 6.13 1.45
C THR A 26 12.15 7.24 0.46
N VAL A 27 11.63 8.35 0.93
CA VAL A 27 11.41 9.54 0.11
C VAL A 27 11.87 10.77 0.86
N VAL A 28 11.99 11.88 0.14
CA VAL A 28 12.34 13.18 0.74
C VAL A 28 11.03 13.94 1.00
N ALA A 29 10.97 14.65 2.11
CA ALA A 29 9.78 15.44 2.44
C ALA A 29 9.40 16.35 1.28
N GLY A 30 8.12 16.42 0.98
CA GLY A 30 7.58 17.15 -0.14
C GLY A 30 7.32 16.31 -1.38
N GLN A 31 7.96 15.15 -1.48
CA GLN A 31 7.72 14.23 -2.58
C GLN A 31 6.55 13.32 -2.27
N SER A 32 5.94 12.77 -3.30
CA SER A 32 4.92 11.74 -3.10
C SER A 32 5.59 10.40 -2.84
N ALA A 33 5.03 9.65 -1.90
CA ALA A 33 5.49 8.30 -1.60
C ALA A 33 4.49 7.31 -2.14
N LEU A 34 4.98 6.30 -2.88
CA LEU A 34 4.13 5.23 -3.38
C LEU A 34 4.50 3.93 -2.69
N LEU A 35 3.55 3.37 -1.98
CA LEU A 35 3.71 2.09 -1.30
C LEU A 35 2.97 1.04 -2.12
N PRO A 36 3.69 0.15 -2.80
CA PRO A 36 3.03 -0.82 -3.66
C PRO A 36 2.41 -1.96 -2.87
N CYS A 37 1.33 -2.52 -3.40
CA CYS A 37 0.71 -3.71 -2.86
C CYS A 37 0.11 -4.48 -4.05
N ASP A 38 0.95 -5.31 -4.67
CA ASP A 38 0.56 -6.05 -5.86
C ASP A 38 -0.18 -7.31 -5.46
N VAL A 39 -1.48 -7.29 -5.63
CA VAL A 39 -2.37 -8.33 -5.12
C VAL A 39 -2.94 -9.14 -6.25
N THR A 40 -2.98 -10.46 -6.07
CA THR A 40 -3.69 -11.37 -6.96
C THR A 40 -4.66 -12.20 -6.14
N GLY A 41 -5.66 -12.76 -6.80
CA GLY A 41 -6.66 -13.60 -6.16
C GLY A 41 -7.95 -13.58 -6.96
N LYS A 42 -8.85 -14.50 -6.65
CA LYS A 42 -10.16 -14.59 -7.29
C LYS A 42 -11.21 -14.92 -6.25
N PRO A 43 -12.27 -14.15 -6.15
CA PRO A 43 -12.48 -12.86 -6.82
C PRO A 43 -11.39 -11.86 -6.46
N ARG A 44 -11.34 -10.76 -7.21
CA ARG A 44 -10.35 -9.73 -6.95
C ARG A 44 -10.40 -9.30 -5.50
N PRO A 45 -9.27 -9.38 -4.78
CA PRO A 45 -9.27 -9.02 -3.36
C PRO A 45 -9.51 -7.53 -3.14
N GLN A 46 -10.13 -7.24 -2.02
CA GLN A 46 -10.31 -5.88 -1.58
C GLN A 46 -9.13 -5.49 -0.70
N VAL A 47 -8.53 -4.33 -0.97
CA VAL A 47 -7.32 -3.91 -0.28
C VAL A 47 -7.63 -2.77 0.67
N THR A 48 -7.14 -2.88 1.89
CA THR A 48 -7.19 -1.79 2.86
C THR A 48 -5.78 -1.52 3.37
N TRP A 49 -5.53 -0.30 3.78
CA TRP A 49 -4.24 0.11 4.31
C TRP A 49 -4.38 0.56 5.75
N THR A 50 -3.37 0.28 6.55
CA THR A 50 -3.27 0.80 7.91
C THR A 50 -1.94 1.51 8.09
N ARG A 51 -1.92 2.43 9.03
CA ARG A 51 -0.72 3.14 9.44
C ARG A 51 -0.55 2.89 10.93
N ASN A 52 0.51 2.21 11.32
CA ASN A 52 0.76 1.81 12.71
C ASN A 52 -0.48 1.17 13.32
N GLY A 53 -1.18 0.35 12.52
CA GLY A 53 -2.36 -0.36 12.99
C GLY A 53 -3.68 0.39 12.86
N VAL A 54 -3.65 1.66 12.47
CA VAL A 54 -4.87 2.47 12.34
C VAL A 54 -5.22 2.60 10.87
N ARG A 55 -6.49 2.39 10.53
CA ARG A 55 -6.93 2.41 9.14
C ARG A 55 -6.71 3.77 8.49
N VAL A 56 -6.11 3.74 7.29
CA VAL A 56 -5.93 4.93 6.48
C VAL A 56 -7.23 5.22 5.74
N ARG A 57 -7.72 6.46 5.84
CA ARG A 57 -8.99 6.87 5.25
C ARG A 57 -8.77 7.66 3.98
N ALA A 58 -8.32 6.98 2.93
CA ALA A 58 -8.06 7.64 1.65
C ALA A 58 -9.31 8.24 1.03
N ASP A 59 -10.49 7.73 1.39
CA ASP A 59 -11.75 8.26 0.88
C ASP A 59 -12.12 9.62 1.45
N THR A 60 -11.61 9.96 2.64
CA THR A 60 -11.94 11.23 3.29
C THR A 60 -10.72 12.12 3.50
N ASP A 61 -9.52 11.60 3.38
CA ASP A 61 -8.29 12.35 3.62
C ASP A 61 -7.56 12.56 2.30
N PRO A 62 -7.51 13.79 1.76
CA PRO A 62 -6.87 14.03 0.47
C PRO A 62 -5.36 13.83 0.49
N HIS A 63 -4.75 13.63 1.65
CA HIS A 63 -3.33 13.34 1.76
C HIS A 63 -2.99 11.95 1.23
N TYR A 64 -3.99 11.07 1.11
CA TYR A 64 -3.79 9.68 0.68
C TYR A 64 -4.60 9.38 -0.56
N TYR A 65 -4.06 8.51 -1.39
CA TYR A 65 -4.75 8.02 -2.56
C TYR A 65 -4.46 6.53 -2.73
N VAL A 66 -5.48 5.71 -2.88
CA VAL A 66 -5.32 4.29 -3.14
C VAL A 66 -5.54 4.05 -4.63
N SER A 67 -4.52 3.54 -5.31
CA SER A 67 -4.60 3.32 -6.75
C SER A 67 -5.46 2.10 -7.06
N ALA A 68 -5.85 1.98 -8.34
CA ALA A 68 -6.63 0.83 -8.79
C ALA A 68 -5.89 -0.49 -8.56
N ALA A 69 -4.57 -0.46 -8.56
CA ALA A 69 -3.76 -1.66 -8.32
C ALA A 69 -3.63 -2.00 -6.84
N GLY A 70 -4.10 -1.13 -5.94
CA GLY A 70 -4.05 -1.38 -4.50
C GLY A 70 -2.93 -0.67 -3.78
N GLY A 71 -2.04 0.03 -4.48
CA GLY A 71 -0.96 0.77 -3.84
C GLY A 71 -1.46 2.01 -3.12
N LEU A 72 -0.78 2.41 -2.06
CA LEU A 72 -1.08 3.63 -1.34
C LEU A 72 -0.12 4.73 -1.75
N GLU A 73 -0.66 5.85 -2.20
CA GLU A 73 0.15 7.02 -2.50
C GLU A 73 -0.09 8.07 -1.43
N ILE A 74 1.00 8.59 -0.88
CA ILE A 74 0.96 9.64 0.13
C ILE A 74 1.43 10.91 -0.55
N LEU A 75 0.53 11.87 -0.71
CA LEU A 75 0.81 13.09 -1.47
C LEU A 75 1.56 14.07 -0.60
N SER A 76 2.66 14.61 -1.11
CA SER A 76 3.49 15.57 -0.38
C SER A 76 3.86 15.03 1.01
N ALA A 77 4.62 13.96 1.01
CA ALA A 77 4.99 13.28 2.25
C ALA A 77 5.70 14.23 3.20
N ARG A 78 5.42 14.05 4.49
CA ARG A 78 6.05 14.82 5.56
C ARG A 78 6.78 13.86 6.47
N ARG A 79 7.70 14.38 7.26
CA ARG A 79 8.45 13.54 8.18
C ARG A 79 7.51 12.78 9.13
N ASP A 80 6.38 13.38 9.47
CA ASP A 80 5.38 12.73 10.32
C ASP A 80 4.73 11.54 9.64
N ASP A 81 4.86 11.41 8.32
CA ASP A 81 4.31 10.27 7.61
C ASP A 81 5.17 9.02 7.74
N SER A 82 6.37 9.14 8.30
CA SER A 82 7.23 7.98 8.54
C SER A 82 6.53 7.03 9.51
N ALA A 83 6.28 5.81 9.08
CA ALA A 83 5.52 4.86 9.88
C ALA A 83 5.60 3.49 9.24
N THR A 84 5.06 2.49 9.92
CA THR A 84 4.86 1.17 9.36
C THR A 84 3.45 1.11 8.78
N TYR A 85 3.37 0.95 7.47
CA TYR A 85 2.11 0.81 6.78
C TYR A 85 1.89 -0.66 6.47
N ALA A 86 0.66 -1.09 6.43
CA ALA A 86 0.33 -2.46 6.06
C ALA A 86 -0.83 -2.46 5.08
N CYS A 87 -0.71 -3.24 4.01
CA CYS A 87 -1.84 -3.51 3.16
C CYS A 87 -2.41 -4.89 3.50
N THR A 88 -3.72 -4.98 3.51
CA THR A 88 -4.42 -6.22 3.77
C THR A 88 -5.35 -6.48 2.60
N ALA A 89 -5.24 -7.66 2.00
CA ALA A 89 -6.05 -8.06 0.86
C ALA A 89 -6.97 -9.20 1.31
N ILE A 90 -8.24 -9.05 1.04
CA ILE A 90 -9.26 -10.00 1.51
C ILE A 90 -10.18 -10.38 0.37
N ASN A 91 -10.46 -11.66 0.22
CA ASN A 91 -11.56 -12.14 -0.61
C ASN A 91 -12.21 -13.32 0.08
N ALA A 92 -13.17 -13.97 -0.58
CA ALA A 92 -13.90 -15.06 0.02
C ALA A 92 -13.01 -16.26 0.35
N ALA A 93 -11.85 -16.38 -0.27
CA ALA A 93 -10.97 -17.52 -0.09
C ALA A 93 -9.91 -17.30 1.00
N GLY A 94 -9.68 -16.06 1.42
CA GLY A 94 -8.69 -15.83 2.47
C GLY A 94 -8.24 -14.40 2.61
N VAL A 95 -7.12 -14.23 3.30
CA VAL A 95 -6.55 -12.94 3.65
C VAL A 95 -5.04 -13.00 3.45
N ALA A 96 -4.46 -11.91 2.93
CA ALA A 96 -3.01 -11.75 2.88
C ALA A 96 -2.69 -10.33 3.32
N ASP A 97 -1.52 -10.14 3.94
CA ASP A 97 -1.10 -8.81 4.34
C ASP A 97 0.40 -8.65 4.14
N LYS A 98 0.83 -7.40 4.02
CA LYS A 98 2.23 -7.07 3.88
C LYS A 98 2.50 -5.73 4.54
N ARG A 99 3.61 -5.65 5.26
CA ARG A 99 4.05 -4.42 5.89
C ARG A 99 5.06 -3.71 5.02
N VAL A 100 4.96 -2.40 4.98
CA VAL A 100 5.91 -1.55 4.27
C VAL A 100 6.30 -0.42 5.23
N VAL A 101 7.58 -0.27 5.49
CA VAL A 101 8.07 0.80 6.35
C VAL A 101 8.39 2.00 5.47
N LEU A 102 7.82 3.14 5.78
CA LEU A 102 8.08 4.37 5.07
C LEU A 102 8.99 5.26 5.90
N PHE A 103 10.09 5.69 5.28
CA PHE A 103 10.98 6.68 5.87
C PHE A 103 10.89 7.96 5.04
N VAL A 104 10.52 9.05 5.66
CA VAL A 104 10.49 10.36 5.01
C VAL A 104 11.63 11.18 5.59
N ASN A 105 12.64 11.45 4.77
CA ASN A 105 13.77 12.23 5.20
C ASN A 105 13.42 13.71 5.14
N GLY A 106 14.01 14.48 6.04
CA GLY A 106 13.81 15.91 6.02
C GLY A 106 14.30 16.53 4.74
N ASN A 107 13.75 17.71 4.47
CA ASN A 107 14.16 18.43 3.31
C ASN A 107 15.57 18.82 3.47
N ARG A 108 16.41 18.34 2.82
CA ARG A 108 17.65 18.58 2.96
C ARG A 108 18.10 19.71 2.67
N GLN A 109 17.59 20.28 2.06
CA GLN A 109 18.09 21.41 1.76
C GLN A 109 18.51 22.06 2.83
N VAL A 110 18.04 21.73 3.62
CA VAL A 110 18.42 22.36 4.62
C VAL A 110 19.76 22.15 4.93
N THR A 111 20.14 21.36 4.79
CA THR A 111 21.28 21.14 5.13
C THR A 111 22.28 21.66 4.51
N VAL A 112 22.26 21.91 4.08
CA VAL A 112 23.10 22.28 3.38
C VAL A 112 23.70 23.30 3.66
N ASN A 113 23.39 23.44 3.97
CA ASN A 113 23.83 24.34 4.01
C ASN A 113 24.54 24.85 4.50
N TYR A 114 24.41 24.49 4.63
CA TYR A 114 25.04 25.00 4.83
C TYR A 114 25.90 25.29 5.03
N THR A 115 25.84 25.10 5.11
CA THR A 115 26.56 25.30 5.21
C THR A 115 27.27 25.82 5.18
N GLY A 116 27.22 25.83 5.07
CA GLY A 116 27.88 26.38 4.91
C GLY A 116 28.31 27.04 5.02
N ILE A 117 28.31 27.10 5.09
CA ILE A 117 28.66 27.79 5.19
C ILE A 117 29.00 28.14 5.37
#